data_1671d04926368e9b034a3fefaa0b123a
#
_entry.id   1671d04926368e9b034a3fefaa0b123a
#
_cell.length_a   1.000
_cell.length_b   1.000
_cell.length_c   1.000
_cell.angle_alpha   90.00
_cell.angle_beta   90.00
_cell.angle_gamma   90.00
#
_symmetry.space_group_name_H-M   'P 1'
#
loop_
_entity.id
_entity.type
_entity.pdbx_description
1 polymer ?
#
loop_
_entity_poly.entity_id
_entity_poly.type
_entity_poly.pdbx_seq_one_letter_code
_entity_poly.pdbx_strand_id
1 'polypeptide(L)'
;MRRLLMVSVVYAALTAAACGGSDGPTAPSGGGGTGGGGTGGGTPATTTITIGTDGRVSPASITVPPGSRVTFVNNHNRPHDMSSDPHPSHEDCPEINQVGFLQAGQTRTTGNLNTVRRCGFHDHNEPGNNGLIGSITIQ
;
A
#
# COMPACT_ATOMS: atom_id res chain seq x y z
N MET A 1 24.45 45.55 -13.53
CA MET A 1 25.36 44.95 -12.55
C MET A 1 24.77 43.62 -12.07
N ARG A 2 25.29 42.51 -12.58
CA ARG A 2 24.86 41.15 -12.25
C ARG A 2 25.76 40.66 -11.10
N ARG A 3 25.16 40.34 -9.94
CA ARG A 3 25.89 39.66 -8.84
C ARG A 3 25.61 38.15 -8.97
N LEU A 4 26.69 37.44 -9.30
CA LEU A 4 26.74 35.97 -9.31
C LEU A 4 26.97 35.51 -7.85
N LEU A 5 26.04 34.74 -7.29
CA LEU A 5 26.21 34.05 -6.01
C LEU A 5 26.69 32.63 -6.30
N MET A 6 27.92 32.34 -5.98
CA MET A 6 28.49 30.99 -5.96
C MET A 6 28.02 30.28 -4.69
N VAL A 7 27.34 29.16 -4.85
CA VAL A 7 27.03 28.25 -3.76
C VAL A 7 28.06 27.13 -3.77
N SER A 8 28.87 27.08 -2.74
CA SER A 8 29.86 26.03 -2.53
C SER A 8 29.17 24.81 -1.91
N VAL A 9 29.23 23.67 -2.60
CA VAL A 9 28.78 22.39 -2.09
C VAL A 9 29.91 21.69 -1.38
N VAL A 10 29.79 21.47 -0.08
CA VAL A 10 30.73 20.71 0.75
C VAL A 10 30.28 19.25 0.75
N TYR A 11 31.09 18.37 0.18
CA TYR A 11 30.90 16.90 0.28
C TYR A 11 31.56 16.41 1.57
N ALA A 12 30.78 15.84 2.47
CA ALA A 12 31.26 15.08 3.61
C ALA A 12 31.26 13.58 3.26
N ALA A 13 32.44 12.99 3.21
CA ALA A 13 32.61 11.55 3.04
C ALA A 13 32.56 10.88 4.41
N LEU A 14 31.58 9.95 4.60
CA LEU A 14 31.55 9.06 5.76
C LEU A 14 32.18 7.72 5.36
N THR A 15 33.27 7.37 6.07
CA THR A 15 33.93 6.07 6.02
C THR A 15 33.22 5.08 6.94
N ALA A 16 32.77 3.95 6.40
CA ALA A 16 32.22 2.83 7.18
C ALA A 16 33.34 1.92 7.64
N ALA A 17 33.46 1.68 8.95
CA ALA A 17 34.31 0.67 9.53
C ALA A 17 33.58 -0.68 9.59
N ALA A 18 34.16 -1.69 8.96
CA ALA A 18 33.73 -3.07 9.06
C ALA A 18 34.31 -3.70 10.34
N CYS A 19 33.47 -4.30 11.16
CA CYS A 19 33.90 -5.20 12.23
C CYS A 19 33.43 -6.61 11.91
N GLY A 20 34.36 -7.50 11.63
CA GLY A 20 34.11 -8.92 11.44
C GLY A 20 34.01 -9.64 12.78
N GLY A 21 33.12 -10.60 12.86
CA GLY A 21 33.00 -11.55 13.97
C GLY A 21 32.51 -12.88 13.41
N SER A 22 33.46 -13.82 13.30
CA SER A 22 33.20 -15.24 12.98
C SER A 22 32.94 -15.96 14.28
N ASP A 23 31.82 -16.68 14.44
CA ASP A 23 31.71 -17.84 15.31
C ASP A 23 30.82 -18.89 14.66
N GLY A 24 31.34 -20.08 14.59
CA GLY A 24 30.87 -21.22 13.85
C GLY A 24 29.72 -22.01 14.50
N PRO A 25 29.33 -23.14 13.91
CA PRO A 25 28.04 -23.75 14.13
C PRO A 25 28.04 -24.73 15.30
N THR A 26 27.00 -24.68 16.14
CA THR A 26 26.67 -25.77 17.05
C THR A 26 25.23 -26.19 16.79
N ALA A 27 25.06 -27.37 16.20
CA ALA A 27 23.78 -28.04 16.14
C ALA A 27 23.52 -28.82 17.46
N PRO A 28 22.28 -28.89 17.92
CA PRO A 28 21.82 -30.11 18.57
C PRO A 28 20.68 -30.78 17.81
N SER A 29 20.84 -32.04 17.64
CA SER A 29 19.88 -33.00 17.13
C SER A 29 18.71 -33.21 18.10
N GLY A 30 17.54 -33.51 17.55
CA GLY A 30 16.61 -34.45 18.14
C GLY A 30 15.33 -33.87 18.69
N GLY A 31 14.21 -34.31 18.13
CA GLY A 31 12.89 -34.20 18.75
C GLY A 31 11.78 -34.20 17.71
N GLY A 32 11.35 -35.38 17.25
CA GLY A 32 10.17 -35.50 16.38
C GLY A 32 8.90 -35.10 17.12
N GLY A 33 8.09 -34.28 16.48
CA GLY A 33 6.74 -33.92 16.86
C GLY A 33 5.90 -33.90 15.61
N THR A 34 5.20 -34.99 15.31
CA THR A 34 4.12 -35.09 14.36
C THR A 34 2.96 -34.23 14.83
N GLY A 35 2.86 -33.03 14.35
CA GLY A 35 1.70 -32.15 14.52
C GLY A 35 1.11 -31.86 13.15
N GLY A 36 -0.13 -32.33 12.89
CA GLY A 36 -0.83 -32.22 11.65
C GLY A 36 -0.97 -30.77 11.18
N GLY A 37 -0.29 -30.46 10.08
CA GLY A 37 -0.46 -29.19 9.39
C GLY A 37 -1.73 -29.19 8.59
N GLY A 38 -2.71 -28.44 9.03
CA GLY A 38 -3.82 -28.03 8.17
C GLY A 38 -3.29 -27.13 7.07
N THR A 39 -3.12 -27.69 5.87
CA THR A 39 -2.88 -26.93 4.65
C THR A 39 -4.14 -26.21 4.24
N GLY A 40 -4.48 -25.11 4.88
CA GLY A 40 -5.34 -24.10 4.33
C GLY A 40 -4.58 -23.34 3.27
N GLY A 41 -4.53 -23.87 2.04
CA GLY A 41 -4.00 -23.20 0.89
C GLY A 41 -4.92 -22.05 0.45
N GLY A 42 -5.05 -21.02 1.28
CA GLY A 42 -5.66 -19.76 0.90
C GLY A 42 -4.67 -19.02 0.02
N THR A 43 -5.08 -18.69 -1.22
CA THR A 43 -4.38 -17.71 -2.03
C THR A 43 -4.11 -16.50 -1.16
N PRO A 44 -2.86 -15.97 -1.11
CA PRO A 44 -2.59 -14.75 -0.35
C PRO A 44 -3.57 -13.67 -0.74
N ALA A 45 -4.28 -13.10 0.24
CA ALA A 45 -5.21 -12.02 -0.01
C ALA A 45 -4.46 -10.86 -0.63
N THR A 46 -4.91 -10.40 -1.81
CA THR A 46 -4.28 -9.24 -2.45
C THR A 46 -4.56 -8.01 -1.61
N THR A 47 -3.51 -7.23 -1.34
CA THR A 47 -3.59 -5.94 -0.65
C THR A 47 -3.30 -4.78 -1.60
N THR A 48 -3.32 -5.03 -2.90
CA THR A 48 -3.05 -4.02 -3.92
C THR A 48 -4.25 -3.87 -4.86
N ILE A 49 -4.64 -2.63 -5.09
CA ILE A 49 -5.62 -2.20 -6.09
C ILE A 49 -4.88 -1.32 -7.10
N THR A 50 -4.99 -1.64 -8.37
CA THR A 50 -4.33 -0.90 -9.43
C THR A 50 -5.38 -0.16 -10.27
N ILE A 51 -5.16 1.12 -10.52
CA ILE A 51 -5.84 1.86 -11.59
C ILE A 51 -5.07 1.57 -12.86
N GLY A 52 -5.67 0.80 -13.78
CA GLY A 52 -5.04 0.35 -15.01
C GLY A 52 -4.85 1.48 -16.03
N THR A 53 -4.12 1.17 -17.10
CA THR A 53 -3.93 2.12 -18.22
C THR A 53 -5.24 2.46 -18.93
N ASP A 54 -6.28 1.67 -18.73
CA ASP A 54 -7.65 1.89 -19.21
C ASP A 54 -8.49 2.79 -18.27
N GLY A 55 -7.91 3.29 -17.17
CA GLY A 55 -8.57 4.11 -16.18
C GLY A 55 -9.58 3.34 -15.31
N ARG A 56 -9.38 2.04 -15.10
CA ARG A 56 -10.24 1.21 -14.25
C ARG A 56 -9.47 0.62 -13.07
N VAL A 57 -10.16 0.46 -11.93
CA VAL A 57 -9.58 -0.22 -10.78
C VAL A 57 -9.63 -1.76 -10.95
N SER A 58 -8.55 -2.43 -10.56
CA SER A 58 -8.46 -3.89 -10.58
C SER A 58 -7.55 -4.38 -9.43
N PRO A 59 -8.02 -5.34 -8.62
CA PRO A 59 -9.41 -5.79 -8.52
C PRO A 59 -10.33 -4.71 -7.94
N ALA A 60 -11.60 -4.69 -8.37
CA ALA A 60 -12.58 -3.73 -7.85
C ALA A 60 -13.07 -4.09 -6.43
N SER A 61 -12.86 -5.33 -5.98
CA SER A 61 -13.21 -5.78 -4.63
C SER A 61 -12.12 -6.68 -4.07
N ILE A 62 -11.73 -6.43 -2.82
CA ILE A 62 -10.75 -7.25 -2.09
C ILE A 62 -11.25 -7.52 -0.67
N THR A 63 -10.70 -8.56 -0.06
CA THR A 63 -10.92 -8.90 1.35
C THR A 63 -9.57 -8.95 2.07
N VAL A 64 -9.50 -8.32 3.24
CA VAL A 64 -8.28 -8.24 4.04
C VAL A 64 -8.59 -8.47 5.52
N PRO A 65 -7.66 -9.01 6.32
CA PRO A 65 -7.84 -9.10 7.76
C PRO A 65 -7.74 -7.73 8.45
N PRO A 66 -8.34 -7.56 9.65
CA PRO A 66 -8.17 -6.35 10.46
C PRO A 66 -6.69 -6.01 10.70
N GLY A 67 -6.37 -4.71 10.69
CA GLY A 67 -5.00 -4.20 10.80
C GLY A 67 -4.25 -4.10 9.47
N SER A 68 -4.84 -4.58 8.37
CA SER A 68 -4.25 -4.49 7.03
C SER A 68 -4.17 -3.05 6.53
N ARG A 69 -3.25 -2.84 5.59
CA ARG A 69 -3.19 -1.66 4.75
C ARG A 69 -3.30 -2.07 3.29
N VAL A 70 -4.00 -1.29 2.50
CA VAL A 70 -4.21 -1.54 1.07
C VAL A 70 -3.46 -0.49 0.26
N THR A 71 -2.71 -0.96 -0.72
CA THR A 71 -1.91 -0.12 -1.61
C THR A 71 -2.70 0.18 -2.88
N PHE A 72 -2.80 1.45 -3.26
CA PHE A 72 -3.31 1.89 -4.55
C PHE A 72 -2.14 2.26 -5.45
N VAL A 73 -2.16 1.73 -6.68
CA VAL A 73 -1.14 1.99 -7.71
C VAL A 73 -1.83 2.66 -8.90
N ASN A 74 -1.39 3.84 -9.29
CA ASN A 74 -1.94 4.53 -10.46
C ASN A 74 -1.05 4.27 -11.69
N ASN A 75 -1.43 3.31 -12.52
CA ASN A 75 -0.80 3.04 -13.83
C ASN A 75 -1.49 3.80 -14.99
N HIS A 76 -2.55 4.57 -14.69
CA HIS A 76 -3.17 5.44 -15.68
C HIS A 76 -2.29 6.66 -15.96
N ASN A 77 -2.46 7.27 -17.11
CA ASN A 77 -1.71 8.46 -17.53
C ASN A 77 -2.28 9.78 -16.98
N ARG A 78 -3.31 9.72 -16.13
CA ARG A 78 -3.96 10.86 -15.47
C ARG A 78 -3.92 10.72 -13.95
N PRO A 79 -3.99 11.83 -13.21
CA PRO A 79 -4.13 11.77 -11.75
C PRO A 79 -5.54 11.28 -11.36
N HIS A 80 -5.64 10.68 -10.17
CA HIS A 80 -6.87 10.24 -9.53
C HIS A 80 -6.86 10.64 -8.06
N ASP A 81 -8.03 10.86 -7.46
CA ASP A 81 -8.19 11.22 -6.05
C ASP A 81 -9.09 10.19 -5.35
N MET A 82 -8.45 9.16 -4.78
CA MET A 82 -9.17 8.02 -4.22
C MET A 82 -9.65 8.30 -2.79
N SER A 83 -10.95 8.22 -2.60
CA SER A 83 -11.60 8.50 -1.32
C SER A 83 -12.60 7.41 -0.94
N SER A 84 -12.94 7.31 0.35
CA SER A 84 -13.97 6.41 0.84
C SER A 84 -15.37 6.91 0.46
N ASP A 85 -16.35 6.01 0.49
CA ASP A 85 -17.76 6.37 0.40
C ASP A 85 -18.27 6.98 1.72
N PRO A 86 -19.46 7.64 1.72
CA PRO A 86 -20.16 8.14 0.56
C PRO A 86 -19.57 9.48 0.07
N HIS A 87 -19.77 9.81 -1.22
CA HIS A 87 -19.48 11.16 -1.69
C HIS A 87 -20.60 12.11 -1.23
N PRO A 88 -20.34 13.35 -0.79
CA PRO A 88 -19.02 14.00 -0.66
C PRO A 88 -18.39 13.89 0.74
N SER A 89 -19.02 13.19 1.71
CA SER A 89 -18.58 13.22 3.12
C SER A 89 -17.36 12.32 3.41
N HIS A 90 -17.18 11.23 2.66
CA HIS A 90 -16.05 10.28 2.77
C HIS A 90 -15.83 9.72 4.19
N GLU A 91 -16.92 9.39 4.89
CA GLU A 91 -16.91 9.07 6.33
C GLU A 91 -16.87 7.56 6.63
N ASP A 92 -17.28 6.71 5.68
CA ASP A 92 -17.43 5.28 5.98
C ASP A 92 -16.11 4.64 6.43
N CYS A 93 -15.02 4.98 5.76
CA CYS A 93 -13.69 4.44 6.05
C CYS A 93 -12.61 5.50 5.86
N PRO A 94 -12.45 6.43 6.83
CA PRO A 94 -11.51 7.54 6.72
C PRO A 94 -10.06 7.12 6.47
N GLU A 95 -9.73 5.86 6.79
CA GLU A 95 -8.41 5.28 6.53
C GLU A 95 -8.10 5.21 5.04
N ILE A 96 -9.12 5.08 4.17
CA ILE A 96 -8.96 5.09 2.71
C ILE A 96 -8.56 6.48 2.22
N ASN A 97 -9.07 7.54 2.85
CA ASN A 97 -8.79 8.92 2.46
C ASN A 97 -7.30 9.30 2.56
N GLN A 98 -6.48 8.48 3.26
CA GLN A 98 -5.02 8.66 3.28
C GLN A 98 -4.36 8.34 1.93
N VAL A 99 -5.04 7.64 1.04
CA VAL A 99 -4.62 7.48 -0.35
C VAL A 99 -4.69 8.82 -1.06
N GLY A 100 -5.87 9.45 -1.08
CA GLY A 100 -6.09 10.78 -1.65
C GLY A 100 -5.58 10.87 -3.09
N PHE A 101 -4.94 11.99 -3.39
CA PHE A 101 -4.49 12.32 -4.74
C PHE A 101 -3.26 11.50 -5.16
N LEU A 102 -3.39 10.71 -6.24
CA LEU A 102 -2.33 9.93 -6.89
C LEU A 102 -2.02 10.50 -8.27
N GLN A 103 -0.79 10.98 -8.47
CA GLN A 103 -0.29 11.30 -9.80
C GLN A 103 -0.16 10.03 -10.66
N ALA A 104 -0.06 10.20 -11.97
CA ALA A 104 0.31 9.11 -12.88
C ALA A 104 1.62 8.43 -12.42
N GLY A 105 1.62 7.11 -12.30
CA GLY A 105 2.74 6.30 -11.82
C GLY A 105 2.94 6.30 -10.30
N GLN A 106 2.12 7.02 -9.52
CA GLN A 106 2.26 7.02 -8.06
C GLN A 106 1.63 5.79 -7.41
N THR A 107 2.17 5.47 -6.23
CA THR A 107 1.65 4.46 -5.31
C THR A 107 1.43 5.09 -3.95
N ARG A 108 0.27 4.84 -3.34
CA ARG A 108 -0.07 5.27 -1.98
C ARG A 108 -0.83 4.17 -1.23
N THR A 109 -0.85 4.26 0.09
CA THR A 109 -1.38 3.21 0.95
C THR A 109 -2.39 3.81 1.93
N THR A 110 -3.46 3.07 2.21
CA THR A 110 -4.46 3.44 3.22
C THR A 110 -3.85 3.53 4.62
N GLY A 111 -4.55 4.09 5.57
CA GLY A 111 -4.32 3.84 7.00
C GLY A 111 -4.58 2.38 7.37
N ASN A 112 -4.39 2.04 8.65
CA ASN A 112 -4.68 0.70 9.15
C ASN A 112 -6.20 0.45 9.20
N LEU A 113 -6.66 -0.55 8.47
CA LEU A 113 -8.07 -0.95 8.38
C LEU A 113 -8.40 -1.89 9.55
N ASN A 114 -8.68 -1.34 10.72
CA ASN A 114 -8.82 -2.12 11.95
C ASN A 114 -10.25 -2.63 12.21
N THR A 115 -11.27 -1.95 11.70
CA THR A 115 -12.68 -2.25 12.01
C THR A 115 -13.27 -3.22 11.00
N VAL A 116 -13.80 -4.35 11.47
CA VAL A 116 -14.51 -5.33 10.63
C VAL A 116 -15.74 -4.66 10.02
N ARG A 117 -15.69 -4.44 8.71
CA ARG A 117 -16.75 -3.80 7.91
C ARG A 117 -16.43 -3.86 6.42
N ARG A 118 -17.39 -3.46 5.59
CA ARG A 118 -17.15 -3.22 4.17
C ARG A 118 -17.01 -1.73 3.93
N CYS A 119 -15.94 -1.34 3.25
CA CYS A 119 -15.60 0.02 2.89
C CYS A 119 -15.75 0.19 1.38
N GLY A 120 -16.64 1.05 0.92
CA GLY A 120 -16.66 1.50 -0.46
C GLY A 120 -15.58 2.54 -0.71
N PHE A 121 -15.15 2.66 -1.96
CA PHE A 121 -14.26 3.73 -2.41
C PHE A 121 -14.58 4.16 -3.84
N HIS A 122 -14.22 5.39 -4.18
CA HIS A 122 -14.40 5.98 -5.51
C HIS A 122 -13.30 7.02 -5.79
N ASP A 123 -13.19 7.43 -7.05
CA ASP A 123 -12.45 8.64 -7.41
C ASP A 123 -13.30 9.87 -7.08
N HIS A 124 -12.81 10.74 -6.19
CA HIS A 124 -13.50 11.96 -5.77
C HIS A 124 -13.77 12.93 -6.93
N ASN A 125 -12.89 12.97 -7.93
CA ASN A 125 -13.05 13.83 -9.10
C ASN A 125 -14.06 13.26 -10.12
N GLU A 126 -14.31 11.95 -10.08
CA GLU A 126 -15.22 11.24 -10.98
C GLU A 126 -16.14 10.27 -10.21
N PRO A 127 -16.93 10.73 -9.21
CA PRO A 127 -17.67 9.85 -8.29
C PRO A 127 -18.73 8.97 -8.96
N GLY A 128 -19.17 9.33 -10.16
CA GLY A 128 -20.09 8.53 -10.98
C GLY A 128 -19.42 7.56 -11.95
N ASN A 129 -18.09 7.51 -12.00
CA ASN A 129 -17.38 6.62 -12.91
C ASN A 129 -17.29 5.20 -12.34
N ASN A 130 -18.14 4.30 -12.83
CA ASN A 130 -18.18 2.90 -12.39
C ASN A 130 -16.86 2.13 -12.59
N GLY A 131 -15.95 2.63 -13.41
CA GLY A 131 -14.61 2.07 -13.59
C GLY A 131 -13.68 2.37 -12.41
N LEU A 132 -13.98 3.39 -11.62
CA LEU A 132 -13.15 3.89 -10.51
C LEU A 132 -13.81 3.69 -9.15
N ILE A 133 -14.80 2.80 -9.06
CA ILE A 133 -15.52 2.44 -7.84
C ILE A 133 -15.14 1.02 -7.43
N GLY A 134 -15.02 0.78 -6.13
CA GLY A 134 -14.74 -0.54 -5.60
C GLY A 134 -15.03 -0.70 -4.11
N SER A 135 -14.58 -1.80 -3.53
CA SER A 135 -14.77 -2.04 -2.09
C SER A 135 -13.64 -2.87 -1.47
N ILE A 136 -13.40 -2.61 -0.19
CA ILE A 136 -12.50 -3.38 0.67
C ILE A 136 -13.36 -3.97 1.79
N THR A 137 -13.41 -5.30 1.91
CA THR A 137 -14.06 -5.99 3.03
C THR A 137 -13.00 -6.35 4.07
N ILE A 138 -13.21 -5.95 5.30
CA ILE A 138 -12.34 -6.22 6.45
C ILE A 138 -13.01 -7.32 7.28
N GLN A 139 -12.41 -8.53 7.35
CA GLN A 139 -12.95 -9.69 8.09
C GLN A 139 -11.88 -10.68 8.53
#